data_d217c19c8091ac9bf05d779d31df7b56
#
_entry.id   d217c19c8091ac9bf05d779d31df7b56
#
_cell.length_a   1.000
_cell.length_b   1.000
_cell.length_c   1.000
_cell.angle_alpha   90.00
_cell.angle_beta   90.00
_cell.angle_gamma   90.00
#
_symmetry.space_group_name_H-M   'P 1'
#
loop_
_entity.id
_entity.type
_entity.pdbx_description
1 polymer ?
#
loop_
_entity_poly.entity_id
_entity_poly.type
_entity_poly.pdbx_seq_one_letter_code
_entity_poly.pdbx_strand_id
1 'polypeptide(L)'
;MKNKGFTLIELLVVVAIIGILAAVGLTTYNGIQNNAKKSATLKSLYTVEKFINTSLATCQLNGGGTLKLSPTRSINCDITNNTSNVNAMLDVFMNYFLDQGFKNAYNNSDPFINRTGGGGDNVLGRLRLDETECTSGSSKKKITLRARTHKETKLIIITPIGWC
;
A
#
# COMPACT_ATOMS: atom_id res chain seq x y z
N MET A 1 20.67 -48.91 35.54
CA MET A 1 20.70 -47.49 35.18
C MET A 1 19.80 -46.73 36.15
N LYS A 2 20.32 -45.76 36.93
CA LYS A 2 19.48 -44.95 37.86
C LYS A 2 18.76 -43.88 37.04
N ASN A 3 17.46 -44.01 36.91
CA ASN A 3 16.63 -42.94 36.35
C ASN A 3 16.58 -41.79 37.36
N LYS A 4 17.24 -40.69 37.06
CA LYS A 4 17.11 -39.46 37.85
C LYS A 4 15.79 -38.82 37.47
N GLY A 5 14.78 -38.87 38.35
CA GLY A 5 13.53 -38.15 38.17
C GLY A 5 13.74 -36.66 38.39
N PHE A 6 12.97 -35.83 37.66
CA PHE A 6 12.93 -34.38 37.86
C PHE A 6 12.32 -34.05 39.21
N THR A 7 12.89 -33.09 39.92
CA THR A 7 12.30 -32.60 41.16
C THR A 7 11.15 -31.60 40.86
N LEU A 8 10.17 -31.54 41.74
CA LEU A 8 9.02 -30.66 41.63
C LEU A 8 9.43 -29.17 41.58
N ILE A 9 10.50 -28.83 42.30
CA ILE A 9 11.03 -27.47 42.35
C ILE A 9 11.72 -27.05 41.02
N GLU A 10 12.44 -27.99 40.35
CA GLU A 10 13.05 -27.74 39.05
C GLU A 10 11.98 -27.42 37.99
N LEU A 11 10.85 -28.13 38.01
CA LEU A 11 9.76 -27.88 37.10
C LEU A 11 9.09 -26.50 37.40
N LEU A 12 8.87 -26.19 38.68
CA LEU A 12 8.23 -24.95 39.10
C LEU A 12 9.04 -23.72 38.70
N VAL A 13 10.37 -23.75 38.86
CA VAL A 13 11.27 -22.66 38.47
C VAL A 13 11.25 -22.45 36.96
N VAL A 14 11.24 -23.52 36.17
CA VAL A 14 11.23 -23.44 34.71
C VAL A 14 9.95 -22.80 34.22
N VAL A 15 8.77 -23.23 34.72
CA VAL A 15 7.49 -22.64 34.30
C VAL A 15 7.35 -21.17 34.73
N ALA A 16 7.91 -20.79 35.90
CA ALA A 16 7.94 -19.42 36.35
C ALA A 16 8.76 -18.52 35.42
N ILE A 17 9.95 -18.98 34.99
CA ILE A 17 10.81 -18.23 34.06
C ILE A 17 10.13 -18.10 32.71
N ILE A 18 9.56 -19.19 32.16
CA ILE A 18 8.83 -19.16 30.89
C ILE A 18 7.65 -18.19 30.97
N GLY A 19 6.92 -18.17 32.07
CA GLY A 19 5.79 -17.25 32.30
C GLY A 19 6.22 -15.78 32.23
N ILE A 20 7.34 -15.43 32.87
CA ILE A 20 7.88 -14.05 32.84
C ILE A 20 8.34 -13.69 31.43
N LEU A 21 9.08 -14.56 30.75
CA LEU A 21 9.55 -14.31 29.39
C LEU A 21 8.40 -14.17 28.39
N ALA A 22 7.36 -14.99 28.51
CA ALA A 22 6.17 -14.90 27.67
C ALA A 22 5.41 -13.58 27.88
N ALA A 23 5.27 -13.12 29.12
CA ALA A 23 4.56 -11.87 29.43
C ALA A 23 5.22 -10.64 28.80
N VAL A 24 6.56 -10.57 28.80
CA VAL A 24 7.32 -9.46 28.18
C VAL A 24 7.41 -9.63 26.67
N GLY A 25 7.56 -10.87 26.17
CA GLY A 25 7.73 -11.16 24.75
C GLY A 25 6.52 -10.78 23.90
N LEU A 26 5.29 -11.02 24.37
CA LEU A 26 4.07 -10.76 23.61
C LEU A 26 3.84 -9.27 23.33
N THR A 27 4.09 -8.39 24.29
CA THR A 27 3.89 -6.94 24.13
C THR A 27 4.89 -6.35 23.12
N THR A 28 6.14 -6.76 23.20
CA THR A 28 7.20 -6.31 22.28
C THR A 28 6.95 -6.82 20.85
N TYR A 29 6.53 -8.07 20.70
CA TYR A 29 6.27 -8.69 19.40
C TYR A 29 5.17 -7.97 18.61
N ASN A 30 4.06 -7.62 19.26
CA ASN A 30 2.97 -6.86 18.63
C ASN A 30 3.42 -5.48 18.13
N GLY A 31 4.28 -4.80 18.90
CA GLY A 31 4.87 -3.52 18.50
C GLY A 31 5.74 -3.63 17.25
N ILE A 32 6.59 -4.64 17.20
CA ILE A 32 7.47 -4.91 16.05
C ILE A 32 6.65 -5.24 14.80
N GLN A 33 5.64 -6.12 14.92
CA GLN A 33 4.78 -6.47 13.80
C GLN A 33 4.03 -5.25 13.22
N ASN A 34 3.47 -4.41 14.06
CA ASN A 34 2.76 -3.21 13.62
C ASN A 34 3.69 -2.22 12.91
N ASN A 35 4.92 -2.05 13.39
CA ASN A 35 5.91 -1.22 12.74
C ASN A 35 6.37 -1.80 11.40
N ALA A 36 6.54 -3.12 11.30
CA ALA A 36 6.88 -3.81 10.06
C ALA A 36 5.76 -3.65 9.01
N LYS A 37 4.50 -3.84 9.40
CA LYS A 37 3.33 -3.63 8.53
C LYS A 37 3.21 -2.18 8.06
N LYS A 38 3.45 -1.21 8.95
CA LYS A 38 3.51 0.22 8.59
C LYS A 38 4.60 0.47 7.54
N SER A 39 5.81 -0.01 7.79
CA SER A 39 6.95 0.18 6.89
C SER A 39 6.70 -0.47 5.52
N ALA A 40 6.13 -1.67 5.49
CA ALA A 40 5.76 -2.36 4.27
C ALA A 40 4.71 -1.56 3.46
N THR A 41 3.67 -1.04 4.13
CA THR A 41 2.63 -0.21 3.48
C THR A 41 3.22 1.07 2.89
N LEU A 42 4.09 1.77 3.64
CA LEU A 42 4.73 3.01 3.15
C LEU A 42 5.69 2.72 1.99
N LYS A 43 6.47 1.64 2.06
CA LYS A 43 7.32 1.20 0.95
C LYS A 43 6.50 0.95 -0.31
N SER A 44 5.38 0.24 -0.17
CA SER A 44 4.47 -0.01 -1.29
C SER A 44 3.88 1.28 -1.86
N LEU A 45 3.49 2.23 -1.00
CA LEU A 45 3.00 3.55 -1.40
C LEU A 45 4.02 4.29 -2.28
N TYR A 46 5.29 4.37 -1.84
CA TYR A 46 6.35 5.02 -2.60
C TYR A 46 6.71 4.27 -3.89
N THR A 47 6.58 2.95 -3.89
CA THR A 47 6.79 2.14 -5.11
C THR A 47 5.73 2.46 -6.16
N VAL A 48 4.46 2.53 -5.75
CA VAL A 48 3.33 2.91 -6.62
C VAL A 48 3.50 4.34 -7.13
N GLU A 49 3.82 5.28 -6.26
CA GLU A 49 4.09 6.68 -6.62
C GLU A 49 5.18 6.79 -7.70
N LYS A 50 6.35 6.19 -7.43
CA LYS A 50 7.48 6.21 -8.35
C LYS A 50 7.13 5.61 -9.70
N PHE A 51 6.41 4.49 -9.71
CA PHE A 51 5.99 3.84 -10.94
C PHE A 51 5.05 4.71 -11.76
N ILE A 52 4.03 5.30 -11.13
CA ILE A 52 3.09 6.20 -11.81
C ILE A 52 3.84 7.42 -12.37
N ASN A 53 4.68 8.09 -11.56
CA ASN A 53 5.46 9.24 -12.00
C ASN A 53 6.37 8.90 -13.19
N THR A 54 7.07 7.76 -13.15
CA THR A 54 7.93 7.32 -14.25
C THR A 54 7.13 7.01 -15.51
N SER A 55 5.97 6.35 -15.36
CA SER A 55 5.10 6.03 -16.51
C SER A 55 4.56 7.30 -17.17
N LEU A 56 4.12 8.28 -16.38
CA LEU A 56 3.61 9.56 -16.88
C LEU A 56 4.72 10.39 -17.54
N ALA A 57 5.94 10.41 -16.98
CA ALA A 57 7.08 11.06 -17.58
C ALA A 57 7.46 10.40 -18.92
N THR A 58 7.43 9.07 -18.99
CA THR A 58 7.67 8.33 -20.25
C THR A 58 6.61 8.66 -21.30
N CYS A 59 5.34 8.77 -20.92
CA CYS A 59 4.26 9.23 -21.80
C CYS A 59 4.56 10.60 -22.41
N GLN A 60 5.03 11.54 -21.59
CA GLN A 60 5.36 12.90 -22.04
C GLN A 60 6.56 12.90 -23.00
N LEU A 61 7.60 12.12 -22.70
CA LEU A 61 8.79 12.01 -23.54
C LEU A 61 8.48 11.38 -24.90
N ASN A 62 7.54 10.43 -24.95
CA ASN A 62 7.13 9.79 -26.20
C ASN A 62 6.18 10.64 -27.05
N GLY A 63 5.76 11.81 -26.58
CA GLY A 63 4.85 12.69 -27.31
C GLY A 63 3.42 12.16 -27.45
N GLY A 64 2.98 11.28 -26.55
CA GLY A 64 1.64 10.66 -26.58
C GLY A 64 1.65 9.18 -27.00
N GLY A 65 0.50 8.68 -27.45
CA GLY A 65 0.32 7.29 -27.90
C GLY A 65 0.04 6.31 -26.76
N THR A 66 0.51 5.06 -26.90
CA THR A 66 0.25 4.00 -25.93
C THR A 66 1.54 3.54 -25.25
N LEU A 67 1.57 3.57 -23.92
CA LEU A 67 2.65 3.02 -23.11
C LEU A 67 2.27 1.65 -22.56
N LYS A 68 3.03 0.61 -22.88
CA LYS A 68 2.89 -0.72 -22.28
C LYS A 68 3.51 -0.73 -20.88
N LEU A 69 2.71 -1.12 -19.88
CA LEU A 69 3.17 -1.34 -18.51
C LEU A 69 3.53 -2.80 -18.25
N SER A 70 2.84 -3.72 -18.94
CA SER A 70 3.07 -5.18 -18.92
C SER A 70 2.59 -5.80 -20.23
N PRO A 71 2.77 -7.11 -20.45
CA PRO A 71 2.20 -7.79 -21.62
C PRO A 71 0.68 -7.62 -21.76
N THR A 72 -0.03 -7.45 -20.67
CA THR A 72 -1.51 -7.39 -20.62
C THR A 72 -2.07 -6.01 -20.30
N ARG A 73 -1.23 -5.04 -19.90
CA ARG A 73 -1.66 -3.72 -19.45
C ARG A 73 -0.95 -2.60 -20.22
N SER A 74 -1.73 -1.66 -20.70
CA SER A 74 -1.21 -0.45 -21.36
C SER A 74 -2.07 0.75 -20.99
N ILE A 75 -1.47 1.93 -20.94
CA ILE A 75 -2.13 3.21 -20.77
C ILE A 75 -2.09 4.01 -22.06
N ASN A 76 -3.15 4.77 -22.30
CA ASN A 76 -3.15 5.79 -23.33
C ASN A 76 -2.48 7.06 -22.77
N CYS A 77 -1.44 7.53 -23.44
CA CYS A 77 -0.70 8.73 -23.07
C CYS A 77 -1.34 10.03 -23.61
N ASP A 78 -2.23 9.92 -24.60
CA ASP A 78 -2.99 11.07 -25.16
C ASP A 78 -4.15 11.46 -24.24
N ILE A 79 -3.88 11.55 -22.95
CA ILE A 79 -4.90 11.82 -21.94
C ILE A 79 -5.17 13.31 -21.91
N THR A 80 -6.31 13.69 -22.46
CA THR A 80 -6.96 14.93 -22.02
C THR A 80 -7.34 14.72 -20.55
N ASN A 81 -6.91 15.62 -19.69
CA ASN A 81 -7.07 15.46 -18.24
C ASN A 81 -8.52 15.63 -17.76
N ASN A 82 -9.47 15.05 -18.52
CA ASN A 82 -10.86 14.92 -18.08
C ASN A 82 -11.02 13.73 -17.13
N THR A 83 -12.05 13.77 -16.30
CA THR A 83 -12.33 12.76 -15.27
C THR A 83 -12.38 11.33 -15.82
N SER A 84 -13.03 11.11 -16.98
CA SER A 84 -13.21 9.77 -17.55
C SER A 84 -11.88 9.14 -17.97
N ASN A 85 -11.03 9.92 -18.65
CA ASN A 85 -9.73 9.43 -19.13
C ASN A 85 -8.76 9.18 -17.97
N VAL A 86 -8.71 10.08 -16.99
CA VAL A 86 -7.91 9.89 -15.79
C VAL A 86 -8.36 8.64 -15.04
N ASN A 87 -9.66 8.45 -14.88
CA ASN A 87 -10.21 7.29 -14.20
C ASN A 87 -9.84 5.97 -14.90
N ALA A 88 -9.98 5.91 -16.22
CA ALA A 88 -9.59 4.73 -16.99
C ALA A 88 -8.09 4.39 -16.82
N MET A 89 -7.23 5.40 -16.83
CA MET A 89 -5.79 5.22 -16.58
C MET A 89 -5.51 4.73 -15.16
N LEU A 90 -6.17 5.29 -14.15
CA LEU A 90 -6.00 4.87 -12.76
C LEU A 90 -6.45 3.42 -12.55
N ASP A 91 -7.52 2.97 -13.24
CA ASP A 91 -7.96 1.58 -13.22
C ASP A 91 -6.90 0.63 -13.82
N VAL A 92 -6.22 1.07 -14.88
CA VAL A 92 -5.10 0.28 -15.45
C VAL A 92 -3.95 0.18 -14.45
N PHE A 93 -3.54 1.27 -13.79
CA PHE A 93 -2.50 1.23 -12.78
C PHE A 93 -2.89 0.35 -11.59
N MET A 94 -4.12 0.48 -11.09
CA MET A 94 -4.62 -0.36 -10.00
C MET A 94 -4.51 -1.85 -10.37
N ASN A 95 -5.04 -2.22 -11.52
CA ASN A 95 -5.02 -3.61 -11.98
C ASN A 95 -3.60 -4.10 -12.25
N TYR A 96 -2.69 -3.25 -12.75
CA TYR A 96 -1.29 -3.60 -12.91
C TYR A 96 -0.67 -4.07 -11.59
N PHE A 97 -0.85 -3.33 -10.50
CA PHE A 97 -0.29 -3.71 -9.19
C PHE A 97 -0.94 -4.96 -8.60
N LEU A 98 -2.24 -5.18 -8.85
CA LEU A 98 -2.92 -6.42 -8.46
C LEU A 98 -2.35 -7.62 -9.23
N ASP A 99 -2.11 -7.49 -10.53
CA ASP A 99 -1.51 -8.54 -11.38
C ASP A 99 -0.05 -8.85 -10.96
N GLN A 100 0.68 -7.87 -10.42
CA GLN A 100 2.03 -8.05 -9.86
C GLN A 100 2.03 -8.74 -8.49
N GLY A 101 0.86 -9.10 -7.95
CA GLY A 101 0.74 -9.82 -6.70
C GLY A 101 0.97 -8.97 -5.44
N PHE A 102 0.86 -7.65 -5.54
CA PHE A 102 0.91 -6.78 -4.36
C PHE A 102 -0.23 -7.11 -3.40
N LYS A 103 0.10 -7.22 -2.11
CA LYS A 103 -0.85 -7.59 -1.06
C LYS A 103 -0.88 -6.56 0.06
N ASN A 104 -2.03 -6.46 0.72
CA ASN A 104 -2.17 -5.63 1.91
C ASN A 104 -1.35 -6.23 3.06
N ALA A 105 -0.44 -5.44 3.61
CA ALA A 105 0.47 -5.87 4.68
C ALA A 105 -0.23 -6.17 6.02
N TYR A 106 -1.44 -5.64 6.23
CA TYR A 106 -2.21 -5.86 7.47
C TYR A 106 -3.17 -7.05 7.34
N ASN A 107 -3.77 -7.24 6.16
CA ASN A 107 -4.71 -8.32 5.92
C ASN A 107 -4.68 -8.72 4.44
N ASN A 108 -4.24 -9.93 4.14
CA ASN A 108 -4.16 -10.45 2.77
C ASN A 108 -5.51 -10.63 2.08
N SER A 109 -6.62 -10.68 2.84
CA SER A 109 -7.98 -10.78 2.30
C SER A 109 -8.51 -9.44 1.82
N ASP A 110 -7.93 -8.33 2.26
CA ASP A 110 -8.28 -7.00 1.81
C ASP A 110 -7.49 -6.64 0.54
N PRO A 111 -8.11 -5.98 -0.45
CA PRO A 111 -7.38 -5.53 -1.62
C PRO A 111 -6.25 -4.56 -1.22
N PHE A 112 -5.10 -4.75 -1.86
CA PHE A 112 -3.92 -3.89 -1.67
C PHE A 112 -4.19 -2.45 -2.04
N ILE A 113 -4.88 -2.24 -3.16
CA ILE A 113 -5.18 -0.93 -3.74
C ILE A 113 -6.62 -0.90 -4.24
N ASN A 114 -7.29 0.22 -4.09
CA ASN A 114 -8.59 0.46 -4.71
C ASN A 114 -8.75 1.90 -5.14
N ARG A 115 -9.86 2.16 -5.81
CA ARG A 115 -10.32 3.49 -6.20
C ARG A 115 -11.50 3.94 -5.34
N THR A 116 -11.93 5.17 -5.58
CA THR A 116 -13.06 5.84 -4.89
C THR A 116 -14.34 5.00 -4.95
N GLY A 117 -15.09 4.95 -3.85
CA GLY A 117 -16.50 4.51 -3.83
C GLY A 117 -16.80 3.22 -3.08
N GLY A 118 -15.83 2.47 -2.60
CA GLY A 118 -16.07 1.24 -1.85
C GLY A 118 -15.44 1.23 -0.47
N GLY A 119 -16.21 1.58 0.56
CA GLY A 119 -15.85 1.33 1.96
C GLY A 119 -14.56 2.00 2.40
N GLY A 120 -14.72 3.16 2.91
CA GLY A 120 -13.90 3.94 3.82
C GLY A 120 -12.37 3.88 3.74
N ASP A 121 -11.78 5.03 3.92
CA ASP A 121 -10.36 5.23 4.27
C ASP A 121 -9.95 4.48 5.57
N ASN A 122 -10.77 3.52 6.02
CA ASN A 122 -10.63 2.86 7.31
C ASN A 122 -9.87 1.53 7.27
N VAL A 123 -9.54 1.02 6.08
CA VAL A 123 -8.81 -0.25 5.96
C VAL A 123 -7.31 -0.01 6.06
N LEU A 124 -6.70 -0.57 7.11
CA LEU A 124 -5.26 -0.48 7.32
C LEU A 124 -4.50 -1.21 6.21
N GLY A 125 -3.41 -0.61 5.75
CA GLY A 125 -2.54 -1.18 4.72
C GLY A 125 -3.05 -1.07 3.29
N ARG A 126 -4.28 -0.57 3.08
CA ARG A 126 -4.83 -0.33 1.75
C ARG A 126 -4.31 0.99 1.19
N LEU A 127 -3.92 0.96 -0.07
CA LEU A 127 -3.67 2.15 -0.86
C LEU A 127 -4.96 2.59 -1.54
N ARG A 128 -5.16 3.89 -1.63
CA ARG A 128 -6.27 4.48 -2.37
C ARG A 128 -5.71 5.39 -3.45
N LEU A 129 -6.15 5.14 -4.67
CA LEU A 129 -5.75 5.86 -5.87
C LEU A 129 -6.97 6.58 -6.45
N ASP A 130 -6.97 7.91 -6.37
CA ASP A 130 -8.09 8.75 -6.79
C ASP A 130 -7.61 9.90 -7.69
N GLU A 131 -8.55 10.50 -8.43
CA GLU A 131 -8.37 11.83 -8.99
C GLU A 131 -9.00 12.88 -8.07
N THR A 132 -8.40 14.06 -8.05
CA THR A 132 -8.97 15.24 -7.40
C THR A 132 -8.80 16.46 -8.29
N GLU A 133 -9.63 17.46 -8.12
CA GLU A 133 -9.51 18.72 -8.86
C GLU A 133 -8.22 19.45 -8.48
N CYS A 134 -7.62 20.15 -9.45
CA CYS A 134 -6.46 20.98 -9.21
C CYS A 134 -6.78 22.16 -8.29
N THR A 135 -7.92 22.81 -8.58
CA THR A 135 -8.57 23.83 -7.76
C THR A 135 -10.06 23.55 -7.75
N SER A 136 -10.78 23.99 -6.72
CA SER A 136 -12.23 23.81 -6.62
C SER A 136 -12.93 24.34 -7.88
N GLY A 137 -13.78 23.51 -8.51
CA GLY A 137 -14.48 23.83 -9.74
C GLY A 137 -13.64 23.71 -11.03
N SER A 138 -12.38 23.27 -10.95
CA SER A 138 -11.55 23.04 -12.13
C SER A 138 -11.90 21.74 -12.83
N SER A 139 -11.95 21.76 -14.16
CA SER A 139 -12.01 20.53 -14.96
C SER A 139 -10.69 19.74 -14.95
N LYS A 140 -9.58 20.39 -14.59
CA LYS A 140 -8.26 19.78 -14.52
C LYS A 140 -8.13 18.91 -13.26
N LYS A 141 -7.48 17.76 -13.39
CA LYS A 141 -7.35 16.76 -12.34
C LYS A 141 -5.89 16.50 -11.98
N LYS A 142 -5.67 16.15 -10.74
CA LYS A 142 -4.40 15.60 -10.22
C LYS A 142 -4.68 14.23 -9.61
N ILE A 143 -3.66 13.40 -9.52
CA ILE A 143 -3.75 12.07 -8.93
C ILE A 143 -3.41 12.18 -7.45
N THR A 144 -4.23 11.57 -6.60
CA THR A 144 -3.96 11.43 -5.18
C THR A 144 -3.77 9.97 -4.84
N LEU A 145 -2.70 9.68 -4.12
CA LEU A 145 -2.39 8.36 -3.61
C LEU A 145 -2.32 8.43 -2.09
N ARG A 146 -3.15 7.64 -1.42
CA ARG A 146 -3.23 7.60 0.05
C ARG A 146 -2.92 6.21 0.56
N ALA A 147 -2.29 6.13 1.73
CA ALA A 147 -2.13 4.90 2.47
C ALA A 147 -2.45 5.13 3.94
N ARG A 148 -3.29 4.27 4.52
CA ARG A 148 -3.60 4.29 5.94
C ARG A 148 -2.77 3.25 6.69
N THR A 149 -2.07 3.70 7.71
CA THR A 149 -1.36 2.83 8.65
C THR A 149 -1.99 2.91 10.03
N HIS A 150 -1.54 2.08 10.96
CA HIS A 150 -2.06 2.10 12.33
C HIS A 150 -1.90 3.46 13.03
N LYS A 151 -0.92 4.26 12.65
CA LYS A 151 -0.58 5.53 13.32
C LYS A 151 -0.97 6.77 12.52
N GLU A 152 -1.05 6.68 11.19
CA GLU A 152 -1.20 7.84 10.33
C GLU A 152 -1.81 7.48 8.96
N THR A 153 -2.35 8.49 8.30
CA THR A 153 -2.66 8.43 6.87
C THR A 153 -1.63 9.26 6.12
N LYS A 154 -0.92 8.63 5.20
CA LYS A 154 0.02 9.31 4.30
C LYS A 154 -0.68 9.64 3.00
N LEU A 155 -0.60 10.91 2.59
CA LEU A 155 -1.11 11.40 1.31
C LEU A 155 0.06 11.81 0.43
N ILE A 156 0.04 11.37 -0.83
CA ILE A 156 0.93 11.82 -1.91
C ILE A 156 0.07 12.40 -3.02
N ILE A 157 0.49 13.53 -3.55
CA ILE A 157 -0.15 14.18 -4.70
C ILE A 157 0.79 14.05 -5.88
N ILE A 158 0.30 13.49 -6.98
CA ILE A 158 0.99 13.35 -8.25
C ILE A 158 0.33 14.31 -9.22
N THR A 159 1.09 15.30 -9.66
CA THR A 159 0.62 16.29 -10.63
C THR A 159 1.47 16.18 -11.89
N PRO A 160 1.01 15.48 -12.94
CA PRO A 160 1.73 15.44 -14.21
C PRO A 160 1.88 16.84 -14.80
N ILE A 161 2.95 17.07 -15.54
CA ILE A 161 3.22 18.37 -16.18
C ILE A 161 2.07 18.71 -17.13
N GLY A 162 1.54 19.92 -17.02
CA GLY A 162 0.42 20.39 -17.82
C GLY A 162 -0.98 19.99 -17.35
N TRP A 163 -1.08 19.19 -16.28
CA TRP A 163 -2.40 18.80 -15.74
C TRP A 163 -3.00 19.85 -14.81
N CYS A 164 -2.23 20.48 -14.01
CA CYS A 164 -2.54 21.63 -13.19
C CYS A 164 -1.61 22.81 -13.56
#